data_e0c27364cd7d7dfd6bcdba1a102452d5
#
_entry.id   e0c27364cd7d7dfd6bcdba1a102452d5
#
_cell.length_a   1.000
_cell.length_b   1.000
_cell.length_c   1.000
_cell.angle_alpha   90.00
_cell.angle_beta   90.00
_cell.angle_gamma   90.00
#
_symmetry.space_group_name_H-M   'P 1'
#
loop_
_entity.id
_entity.type
_entity.pdbx_description
1 polymer ?
#
loop_
_entity_poly.entity_id
_entity_poly.type
_entity_poly.pdbx_seq_one_letter_code
_entity_poly.pdbx_strand_id
1 'polypeptide(L)'
;MNAYKLVRLGKDGNIYPLFIGKKTPFKMNEWMVSECIPTKGFAVRQGFHCCFEMNAPHLKKVLKSGERRVWIRCKVADYTTYDRPESQGGAWILADKMKVVEIIG
;
A
#
# COMPACT_ATOMS: atom_id res chain seq x y z
N MET A 1 11.91 5.43 8.31
CA MET A 1 12.01 3.97 8.13
C MET A 1 11.50 3.61 6.76
N ASN A 2 12.16 2.69 6.09
CA ASN A 2 11.71 2.19 4.79
C ASN A 2 10.62 1.13 4.97
N ALA A 3 9.63 1.17 4.09
CA ALA A 3 8.55 0.20 4.04
C ALA A 3 8.22 -0.12 2.58
N TYR A 4 7.48 -1.19 2.37
CA TYR A 4 7.12 -1.67 1.03
C TYR A 4 5.61 -1.81 0.92
N LYS A 5 5.07 -1.44 -0.22
CA LYS A 5 3.64 -1.50 -0.46
C LYS A 5 3.38 -2.01 -1.88
N LEU A 6 2.42 -2.92 -2.01
CA LEU A 6 1.93 -3.34 -3.31
C LEU A 6 0.82 -2.40 -3.75
N VAL A 7 0.96 -1.84 -4.95
CA VAL A 7 0.02 -0.86 -5.51
C VAL A 7 -0.35 -1.24 -6.93
N ARG A 8 -1.42 -0.63 -7.45
CA ARG A 8 -1.86 -0.84 -8.82
C ARG A 8 -1.08 0.07 -9.77
N LEU A 9 -0.57 -0.50 -10.87
CA LEU A 9 0.02 0.28 -11.94
C LEU A 9 -1.06 0.59 -12.97
N GLY A 10 -1.37 1.86 -13.15
CA GLY A 10 -2.33 2.32 -14.14
C GLY A 10 -1.80 2.31 -15.56
N LYS A 11 -2.70 2.29 -16.54
CA LYS A 11 -2.33 2.36 -17.96
C LYS A 11 -1.70 3.71 -18.32
N ASP A 12 -1.94 4.74 -17.51
CA ASP A 12 -1.35 6.07 -17.63
C ASP A 12 0.07 6.17 -17.07
N GLY A 13 0.61 5.08 -16.50
CA GLY A 13 1.91 5.04 -15.87
C GLY A 13 1.93 5.50 -14.41
N ASN A 14 0.80 5.95 -13.88
CA ASN A 14 0.69 6.34 -12.48
C ASN A 14 0.43 5.13 -11.59
N ILE A 15 0.72 5.27 -10.29
CA ILE A 15 0.43 4.25 -9.30
C ILE A 15 -0.76 4.65 -8.45
N TYR A 16 -1.58 3.67 -8.09
CA TYR A 16 -2.84 3.87 -7.40
C TYR A 16 -2.99 2.91 -6.23
N PRO A 17 -3.77 3.27 -5.19
CA PRO A 17 -4.12 2.33 -4.13
C PRO A 17 -4.84 1.10 -4.69
N LEU A 18 -4.68 -0.06 -4.01
CA LEU A 18 -5.33 -1.30 -4.45
C LEU A 18 -6.84 -1.30 -4.20
N PHE A 19 -7.28 -0.74 -3.09
CA PHE A 19 -8.65 -0.87 -2.62
C PHE A 19 -9.33 0.47 -2.38
N ILE A 20 -8.90 1.24 -1.40
CA ILE A 20 -9.53 2.50 -1.01
C ILE A 20 -8.87 3.65 -1.78
N GLY A 21 -9.69 4.56 -2.31
CA GLY A 21 -9.18 5.71 -3.07
C GLY A 21 -8.57 5.35 -4.42
N LYS A 22 -9.07 4.31 -5.07
CA LYS A 22 -8.52 3.75 -6.32
C LYS A 22 -8.38 4.73 -7.48
N LYS A 23 -9.10 5.83 -7.46
CA LYS A 23 -9.11 6.81 -8.54
C LYS A 23 -8.09 7.92 -8.35
N THR A 24 -7.49 8.03 -7.16
CA THR A 24 -6.52 9.08 -6.84
C THR A 24 -5.13 8.49 -6.84
N PRO A 25 -4.25 8.89 -7.79
CA PRO A 25 -2.91 8.34 -7.85
C PRO A 25 -2.05 8.80 -6.68
N PHE A 26 -1.08 7.95 -6.30
CA PHE A 26 -0.03 8.35 -5.38
C PHE A 26 0.92 9.32 -6.05
N LYS A 27 1.35 10.33 -5.31
CA LYS A 27 2.38 11.28 -5.77
C LYS A 27 3.76 10.80 -5.35
N MET A 28 4.73 10.91 -6.25
CA MET A 28 6.12 10.55 -5.95
C MET A 28 6.78 11.65 -5.12
N ASN A 29 7.60 11.24 -4.16
CA ASN A 29 8.45 12.12 -3.36
C ASN A 29 7.70 13.21 -2.57
N GLU A 30 6.42 12.99 -2.29
CA GLU A 30 5.62 13.87 -1.45
C GLU A 30 5.05 13.10 -0.26
N TRP A 31 5.08 13.72 0.91
CA TRP A 31 4.43 13.16 2.08
C TRP A 31 2.91 13.23 1.92
N MET A 32 2.27 12.09 2.12
CA MET A 32 0.82 11.96 2.14
C MET A 32 0.36 11.62 3.55
N VAL A 33 -0.76 12.22 3.96
CA VAL A 33 -1.41 11.93 5.25
C VAL A 33 -2.59 11.01 4.98
N SER A 34 -2.76 9.99 5.81
CA SER A 34 -3.86 9.05 5.68
C SER A 34 -5.20 9.73 6.02
N GLU A 35 -6.22 9.35 5.28
CA GLU A 35 -7.60 9.76 5.55
C GLU A 35 -8.40 8.56 6.02
N CYS A 36 -9.26 8.78 7.02
CA CYS A 36 -10.21 7.76 7.44
C CYS A 36 -11.38 7.75 6.47
N ILE A 37 -11.37 6.78 5.56
CA ILE A 37 -12.50 6.54 4.67
C ILE A 37 -13.25 5.34 5.24
N PRO A 38 -14.39 5.53 5.90
CA PRO A 38 -15.17 4.42 6.41
C PRO A 38 -15.73 3.64 5.23
N THR A 39 -15.22 2.45 5.02
CA THR A 39 -15.73 1.51 4.03
C THR A 39 -16.23 0.25 4.72
N LYS A 40 -17.38 -0.22 4.24
CA LYS A 40 -18.01 -1.41 4.76
C LYS A 40 -17.09 -2.63 4.57
N GLY A 41 -16.71 -3.27 5.66
CA GLY A 41 -15.92 -4.51 5.67
C GLY A 41 -14.42 -4.32 5.68
N PHE A 42 -13.90 -3.14 5.35
CA PHE A 42 -12.49 -2.83 5.54
C PHE A 42 -12.31 -1.94 6.72
N ALA A 43 -11.47 -2.36 7.43
CA ALA A 43 -10.69 -1.64 8.35
C ALA A 43 -11.26 -0.27 8.65
N VAL A 44 -11.96 -0.26 9.66
CA VAL A 44 -12.03 0.84 10.58
C VAL A 44 -10.61 1.37 10.93
N ARG A 45 -9.56 0.84 10.30
CA ARG A 45 -8.17 1.24 10.56
C ARG A 45 -7.75 2.30 9.55
N GLN A 46 -7.65 3.51 10.04
CA GLN A 46 -7.04 4.62 9.33
C GLN A 46 -5.55 4.37 9.17
N GLY A 47 -5.03 4.57 7.97
CA GLY A 47 -3.60 4.53 7.73
C GLY A 47 -3.23 3.85 6.42
N PHE A 48 -1.95 4.00 6.06
CA PHE A 48 -1.35 3.30 4.94
C PHE A 48 -0.84 1.94 5.42
N HIS A 49 -1.35 0.87 4.83
CA HIS A 49 -0.93 -0.50 5.14
C HIS A 49 0.31 -0.85 4.32
N CYS A 50 1.43 -1.04 4.99
CA CYS A 50 2.72 -1.32 4.37
C CYS A 50 3.34 -2.59 4.96
N CYS A 51 4.29 -3.17 4.23
CA CYS A 51 5.04 -4.34 4.64
C CYS A 51 6.45 -3.95 5.03
N PHE A 52 7.07 -4.75 5.92
CA PHE A 52 8.50 -4.61 6.24
C PHE A 52 9.37 -5.07 5.07
N GLU A 53 8.87 -6.03 4.29
CA GLU A 53 9.54 -6.60 3.13
C GLU A 53 8.54 -6.73 1.99
N MET A 54 9.02 -7.00 0.78
CA MET A 54 8.15 -7.24 -0.39
C MET A 54 7.50 -8.61 -0.32
N ASN A 55 6.67 -8.82 0.68
CA ASN A 55 6.04 -10.10 0.97
C ASN A 55 4.57 -9.92 1.37
N ALA A 56 3.69 -10.17 0.44
CA ALA A 56 2.25 -10.18 0.66
C ALA A 56 1.63 -11.34 -0.13
N PRO A 57 1.79 -12.60 0.35
CA PRO A 57 1.41 -13.79 -0.44
C PRO A 57 -0.06 -13.86 -0.83
N HIS A 58 -0.93 -13.19 -0.08
CA HIS A 58 -2.38 -13.15 -0.36
C HIS A 58 -2.75 -12.17 -1.49
N LEU A 59 -1.81 -11.33 -1.92
CA LEU A 59 -2.04 -10.35 -2.97
C LEU A 59 -1.37 -10.79 -4.26
N LYS A 60 -2.14 -10.87 -5.35
CA LYS A 60 -1.62 -11.24 -6.67
C LYS A 60 -1.06 -10.02 -7.38
N LYS A 61 0.05 -10.19 -8.09
CA LYS A 61 0.65 -9.13 -8.89
C LYS A 61 -0.06 -8.92 -10.23
N VAL A 62 -0.63 -9.96 -10.80
CA VAL A 62 -1.39 -9.89 -12.05
C VAL A 62 -2.73 -10.55 -11.85
N LEU A 63 -3.80 -9.82 -12.14
CA LEU A 63 -5.16 -10.32 -12.03
C LEU A 63 -5.68 -10.81 -13.39
N LYS A 64 -6.72 -11.65 -13.35
CA LYS A 64 -7.40 -12.13 -14.58
C LYS A 64 -7.92 -10.99 -15.45
N SER A 65 -8.26 -9.87 -14.85
CA SER A 65 -8.70 -8.64 -15.55
C SER A 65 -7.57 -7.94 -16.30
N GLY A 66 -6.32 -8.38 -16.14
CA GLY A 66 -5.15 -7.70 -16.67
C GLY A 66 -4.63 -6.57 -15.79
N GLU A 67 -5.25 -6.31 -14.64
CA GLU A 67 -4.75 -5.34 -13.68
C GLU A 67 -3.34 -5.74 -13.23
N ARG A 68 -2.40 -4.80 -13.30
CA ARG A 68 -1.02 -5.02 -12.88
C ARG A 68 -0.77 -4.33 -11.54
N ARG A 69 0.01 -4.99 -10.72
CA ARG A 69 0.42 -4.49 -9.41
C ARG A 69 1.93 -4.50 -9.33
N VAL A 70 2.48 -3.48 -8.69
CA VAL A 70 3.93 -3.32 -8.52
C VAL A 70 4.25 -3.01 -7.07
N TRP A 71 5.45 -3.39 -6.66
CA TRP A 71 5.97 -3.00 -5.35
C TRP A 71 6.57 -1.61 -5.44
N ILE A 72 6.31 -0.82 -4.41
CA ILE A 72 6.96 0.48 -4.21
C ILE A 72 7.70 0.47 -2.88
N ARG A 73 8.76 1.26 -2.81
CA ARG A 73 9.45 1.54 -1.57
C ARG A 73 9.01 2.91 -1.07
N CYS A 74 8.70 2.97 0.22
CA CYS A 74 8.19 4.17 0.86
C CYS A 74 8.99 4.50 2.09
N LYS A 75 8.96 5.78 2.49
CA LYS A 75 9.27 6.18 3.85
C LYS A 75 7.97 6.36 4.60
N VAL A 76 7.93 5.95 5.86
CA VAL A 76 6.76 6.04 6.71
C VAL A 76 7.09 6.79 8.00
N ALA A 77 6.10 7.52 8.51
CA ALA A 77 6.19 8.25 9.77
C ALA A 77 4.87 8.09 10.54
N ASP A 78 4.93 8.27 11.85
CA ASP A 78 3.78 8.14 12.74
C ASP A 78 3.07 6.80 12.51
N TYR A 79 3.82 5.71 12.65
CA TYR A 79 3.34 4.37 12.36
C TYR A 79 3.25 3.50 13.60
N THR A 80 2.36 2.51 13.52
CA THR A 80 2.28 1.38 14.43
C THR A 80 2.43 0.09 13.64
N THR A 81 2.56 -1.03 14.35
CA THR A 81 2.63 -2.34 13.73
C THR A 81 1.44 -3.19 14.17
N TYR A 82 1.06 -4.14 13.33
CA TYR A 82 0.00 -5.10 13.67
C TYR A 82 0.29 -6.44 13.00
N ASP A 83 -0.27 -7.50 13.58
CA ASP A 83 -0.05 -8.86 13.09
C ASP A 83 -1.15 -9.29 12.13
N ARG A 84 -0.72 -10.01 11.10
CA ARG A 84 -1.60 -10.76 10.20
C ARG A 84 -1.15 -12.21 10.17
N PRO A 85 -1.99 -13.15 9.69
CA PRO A 85 -1.54 -14.53 9.45
C PRO A 85 -0.30 -14.56 8.56
N GLU A 86 0.56 -15.54 8.76
CA GLU A 86 1.77 -15.67 7.94
C GLU A 86 1.47 -15.82 6.45
N SER A 87 0.34 -16.44 6.11
CA SER A 87 -0.16 -16.49 4.73
C SER A 87 -0.43 -15.11 4.11
N GLN A 88 -0.48 -14.07 4.93
CA GLN A 88 -0.66 -12.68 4.49
C GLN A 88 0.58 -11.82 4.78
N GLY A 89 1.72 -12.43 5.07
CA GLY A 89 2.98 -11.73 5.27
C GLY A 89 3.41 -11.49 6.71
N GLY A 90 2.63 -11.91 7.69
CA GLY A 90 2.97 -11.76 9.12
C GLY A 90 2.77 -10.33 9.64
N ALA A 91 3.83 -9.72 10.16
CA ALA A 91 3.74 -8.36 10.71
C ALA A 91 3.64 -7.30 9.61
N TRP A 92 2.73 -6.36 9.80
CA TRP A 92 2.50 -5.24 8.88
C TRP A 92 2.65 -3.90 9.59
N ILE A 93 2.83 -2.84 8.80
CA ILE A 93 2.94 -1.45 9.25
C ILE A 93 1.66 -0.73 8.91
N LEU A 94 1.16 0.05 9.88
CA LEU A 94 0.04 0.96 9.68
C LEU A 94 0.55 2.38 9.92
N ALA A 95 0.72 3.17 8.87
CA ALA A 95 1.35 4.48 8.95
C ALA A 95 0.35 5.61 8.68
N ASP A 96 0.44 6.67 9.47
CA ASP A 96 -0.34 7.89 9.23
C ASP A 96 0.22 8.72 8.08
N LYS A 97 1.53 8.64 7.85
CA LYS A 97 2.20 9.40 6.80
C LYS A 97 3.09 8.48 5.97
N MET A 98 3.06 8.69 4.66
CA MET A 98 3.83 7.90 3.72
C MET A 98 4.36 8.78 2.59
N LYS A 99 5.60 8.53 2.19
CA LYS A 99 6.21 9.14 1.01
C LYS A 99 6.74 8.05 0.10
N VAL A 100 6.23 7.99 -1.14
CA VAL A 100 6.71 7.04 -2.14
C VAL A 100 8.04 7.54 -2.70
N VAL A 101 9.08 6.72 -2.62
CA VAL A 101 10.43 7.11 -3.06
C VAL A 101 10.91 6.34 -4.28
N GLU A 102 10.35 5.16 -4.55
CA GLU A 102 10.81 4.32 -5.65
C GLU A 102 9.72 3.35 -6.08
N ILE A 103 9.60 3.14 -7.39
CA ILE A 103 8.80 2.03 -7.97
C ILE A 103 9.79 0.91 -8.28
N ILE A 104 9.57 -0.27 -7.66
CA ILE A 104 10.48 -1.40 -7.81
C ILE A 104 10.03 -2.33 -8.96
N GLY A 105 8.73 -2.58 -9.03
CA GLY A 105 8.20 -3.49 -10.08
C GLY A 105 7.50 -4.75 -9.60
#